data_54c6f7c00b6ff25b31cfcf8dd2b0b637
#
_entry.id   54c6f7c00b6ff25b31cfcf8dd2b0b637
#
_cell.length_a   1.000
_cell.length_b   1.000
_cell.length_c   1.000
_cell.angle_alpha   90.00
_cell.angle_beta   90.00
_cell.angle_gamma   90.00
#
_symmetry.space_group_name_H-M   'P 1'
#
loop_
_entity.id
_entity.type
_entity.pdbx_description
1 polymer ?
#
loop_
_entity_poly.entity_id
_entity_poly.type
_entity_poly.pdbx_seq_one_letter_code
_entity_poly.pdbx_strand_id
1 'polypeptide(L)'
;DDLASLIATDQIQVEITIRLGGTQLTVAELSRLRPDDVLTLDQDMSDGVEICVGDKVIARGELVSGAETGNRLCVRILGPASAS
;
A
#
# COMPACT_ATOMS: atom_id res chain seq x y z
N ASP A 1 8.65 -24.24 23.62
CA ASP A 1 9.23 -23.11 24.27
C ASP A 1 9.00 -21.83 23.50
N ASP A 2 8.78 -20.75 24.24
CA ASP A 2 8.40 -19.50 23.63
C ASP A 2 9.46 -18.95 22.72
N LEU A 3 10.71 -19.10 23.10
CA LEU A 3 11.80 -18.56 22.29
C LEU A 3 11.91 -19.27 20.94
N ALA A 4 11.78 -20.59 20.96
CA ALA A 4 11.80 -21.34 19.71
C ALA A 4 10.61 -20.98 18.84
N SER A 5 9.45 -20.76 19.45
CA SER A 5 8.27 -20.34 18.71
C SER A 5 8.46 -18.97 18.06
N LEU A 6 9.09 -18.06 18.79
CA LEU A 6 9.36 -16.74 18.25
C LEU A 6 10.30 -16.81 17.06
N ILE A 7 11.33 -17.63 17.14
CA ILE A 7 12.25 -17.78 16.04
C ILE A 7 11.55 -18.36 14.82
N ALA A 8 10.73 -19.38 15.02
CA ALA A 8 9.99 -19.96 13.92
C ALA A 8 9.00 -18.96 13.32
N THR A 9 8.35 -18.17 14.18
CA THR A 9 7.40 -17.18 13.72
C THR A 9 8.10 -16.08 12.92
N ASP A 10 9.30 -15.71 13.34
CA ASP A 10 10.04 -14.68 12.65
C ASP A 10 10.42 -15.07 11.22
N GLN A 11 10.44 -16.36 10.94
CA GLN A 11 10.79 -16.83 9.59
C GLN A 11 9.59 -16.89 8.66
N ILE A 12 8.40 -16.68 9.17
CA ILE A 12 7.20 -16.70 8.34
C ILE A 12 7.11 -15.40 7.56
N GLN A 13 6.97 -15.52 6.25
CA GLN A 13 6.82 -14.36 5.40
C GLN A 13 5.34 -13.99 5.29
N VAL A 14 5.07 -12.70 5.29
CA VAL A 14 3.71 -12.21 5.08
C VAL A 14 3.72 -11.28 3.88
N GLU A 15 2.59 -11.26 3.19
CA GLU A 15 2.46 -10.40 2.03
C GLU A 15 2.02 -9.02 2.46
N ILE A 16 2.74 -8.03 2.00
CA ILE A 16 2.43 -6.63 2.27
C ILE A 16 1.79 -6.04 1.02
N THR A 17 0.65 -5.41 1.21
CA THR A 17 -0.05 -4.73 0.12
C THR A 17 -0.03 -3.24 0.36
N ILE A 18 0.27 -2.49 -0.67
CA ILE A 18 0.27 -1.03 -0.62
C ILE A 18 -1.01 -0.54 -1.27
N ARG A 19 -1.81 0.20 -0.53
CA ARG A 19 -3.09 0.68 -1.03
C ARG A 19 -3.02 2.19 -1.23
N LEU A 20 -3.30 2.59 -2.45
CA LEU A 20 -3.24 4.00 -2.83
C LEU A 20 -4.55 4.73 -2.60
N GLY A 21 -5.64 3.99 -2.49
CA GLY A 21 -6.97 4.55 -2.43
C GLY A 21 -7.85 3.84 -3.42
N GLY A 22 -9.09 4.30 -3.52
CA GLY A 22 -10.03 3.65 -4.40
C GLY A 22 -11.01 4.65 -5.00
N THR A 23 -11.80 4.17 -5.93
CA THR A 23 -12.88 4.94 -6.51
C THR A 23 -13.93 3.97 -7.01
N GLN A 24 -15.09 4.49 -7.34
CA GLN A 24 -16.18 3.68 -7.85
C GLN A 24 -16.59 4.18 -9.23
N LEU A 25 -16.78 3.25 -10.12
CA LEU A 25 -17.26 3.54 -11.47
C LEU A 25 -18.40 2.59 -11.79
N THR A 26 -19.32 3.05 -12.63
CA THR A 26 -20.31 2.15 -13.19
C THR A 26 -19.63 1.25 -14.22
N VAL A 27 -20.30 0.17 -14.56
CA VAL A 27 -19.77 -0.71 -15.61
C VAL A 27 -19.64 0.06 -16.92
N ALA A 28 -20.58 0.94 -17.20
CA ALA A 28 -20.52 1.74 -18.43
C ALA A 28 -19.32 2.66 -18.43
N GLU A 29 -19.04 3.30 -17.29
CA GLU A 29 -17.87 4.17 -17.18
C GLU A 29 -16.59 3.38 -17.33
N LEU A 30 -16.53 2.22 -16.69
CA LEU A 30 -15.35 1.37 -16.77
C LEU A 30 -15.06 0.97 -18.22
N SER A 31 -16.10 0.64 -18.98
CA SER A 31 -15.89 0.19 -20.36
C SER A 31 -15.46 1.31 -21.29
N ARG A 32 -15.55 2.55 -20.85
CA ARG A 32 -15.16 3.70 -21.66
C ARG A 32 -13.79 4.26 -21.32
N LEU A 33 -13.09 3.62 -20.40
CA LEU A 33 -11.76 4.08 -20.02
C LEU A 33 -10.78 3.96 -21.17
N ARG A 34 -9.98 4.99 -21.34
CA ARG A 34 -9.03 5.08 -22.43
C ARG A 34 -7.68 5.56 -21.88
N PRO A 35 -6.60 5.32 -22.61
CA PRO A 35 -5.32 5.91 -22.22
C PRO A 35 -5.45 7.41 -22.05
N ASP A 36 -4.75 7.94 -21.07
CA ASP A 36 -4.75 9.36 -20.69
C ASP A 36 -5.94 9.78 -19.85
N ASP A 37 -6.94 8.90 -19.65
CA ASP A 37 -7.98 9.21 -18.70
C ASP A 37 -7.42 9.24 -17.30
N VAL A 38 -8.04 10.06 -16.44
CA VAL A 38 -7.58 10.23 -15.06
C VAL A 38 -8.69 9.78 -14.12
N LEU A 39 -8.34 8.90 -13.19
CA LEU A 39 -9.25 8.49 -12.13
C LEU A 39 -8.90 9.25 -10.86
N THR A 40 -9.92 9.81 -10.23
CA THR A 40 -9.74 10.50 -8.97
C THR A 40 -9.99 9.50 -7.84
N LEU A 41 -9.02 9.35 -6.98
CA LEU A 41 -9.11 8.42 -5.86
C LEU A 41 -9.65 9.13 -4.64
N ASP A 42 -10.08 8.35 -3.67
CA ASP A 42 -10.65 8.85 -2.42
C ASP A 42 -9.59 9.23 -1.39
N GLN A 43 -8.32 9.29 -1.80
CA GLN A 43 -7.20 9.62 -0.92
C GLN A 43 -6.59 10.94 -1.34
N ASP A 44 -6.24 11.74 -0.36
CA ASP A 44 -5.50 12.97 -0.60
C ASP A 44 -4.01 12.63 -0.74
N MET A 45 -3.33 13.32 -1.65
CA MET A 45 -1.90 13.07 -1.84
C MET A 45 -1.10 13.25 -0.55
N SER A 46 -1.53 14.17 0.30
CA SER A 46 -0.82 14.42 1.56
C SER A 46 -1.00 13.31 2.57
N ASP A 47 -1.98 12.44 2.39
CA ASP A 47 -2.21 11.33 3.32
C ASP A 47 -1.29 10.15 3.06
N GLY A 48 -0.62 10.13 1.92
CA GLY A 48 0.28 9.04 1.58
C GLY A 48 -0.47 7.78 1.19
N VAL A 49 0.19 6.65 1.43
CA VAL A 49 -0.36 5.35 1.07
C VAL A 49 -0.51 4.50 2.32
N GLU A 50 -1.35 3.49 2.25
CA GLU A 50 -1.57 2.58 3.36
C GLU A 50 -0.80 1.29 3.13
N ILE A 51 -0.15 0.83 4.18
CA ILE A 51 0.58 -0.43 4.15
C ILE A 51 -0.26 -1.44 4.91
N CYS A 52 -0.63 -2.52 4.24
CA CYS A 52 -1.62 -3.46 4.76
C CYS A 52 -1.08 -4.87 4.82
N VAL A 53 -1.57 -5.61 5.80
CA VAL A 53 -1.43 -7.06 5.84
C VAL A 53 -2.85 -7.61 5.81
N GLY A 54 -3.19 -8.29 4.72
CA GLY A 54 -4.58 -8.68 4.52
C GLY A 54 -5.47 -7.46 4.45
N ASP A 55 -6.51 -7.45 5.23
CA ASP A 55 -7.45 -6.33 5.27
C ASP A 55 -7.08 -5.27 6.30
N LYS A 56 -5.98 -5.46 6.99
CA LYS A 56 -5.63 -4.59 8.10
C LYS A 56 -4.55 -3.60 7.70
N VAL A 57 -4.79 -2.32 7.94
CA VAL A 57 -3.79 -1.28 7.72
C VAL A 57 -2.88 -1.25 8.92
N ILE A 58 -1.59 -1.47 8.71
CA ILE A 58 -0.61 -1.53 9.80
C ILE A 58 0.28 -0.31 9.86
N ALA A 59 0.41 0.43 8.75
CA ALA A 59 1.30 1.57 8.71
C ALA A 59 0.90 2.48 7.58
N ARG A 60 1.51 3.65 7.55
CA ARG A 60 1.36 4.60 6.45
C ARG A 60 2.73 4.92 5.90
N GLY A 61 2.77 5.25 4.63
CA GLY A 61 4.01 5.55 3.97
C GLY A 61 3.84 6.52 2.83
N GLU A 62 4.93 6.76 2.12
CA GLU A 62 4.88 7.57 0.91
C GLU A 62 5.65 6.86 -0.18
N LEU A 63 5.17 7.02 -1.41
CA LEU A 63 5.83 6.45 -2.56
C LEU A 63 7.07 7.25 -2.89
N VAL A 64 8.16 6.54 -3.15
CA VAL A 64 9.42 7.15 -3.52
C VAL A 64 10.03 6.33 -4.65
N SER A 65 10.95 6.94 -5.38
CA SER A 65 11.67 6.20 -6.40
C SER A 65 12.86 5.49 -5.76
N GLY A 66 13.09 4.26 -6.19
CA GLY A 66 14.23 3.50 -5.70
C GLY A 66 15.34 3.52 -6.71
N ALA A 67 16.12 4.59 -6.70
CA ALA A 67 17.18 4.74 -7.69
C ALA A 67 18.18 3.59 -7.64
N GLU A 68 18.45 3.10 -6.45
CA GLU A 68 19.40 2.02 -6.29
C GLU A 68 18.84 0.68 -6.70
N THR A 69 17.54 0.59 -6.89
CA THR A 69 16.89 -0.65 -7.27
C THR A 69 16.40 -0.64 -8.72
N GLY A 70 16.90 0.30 -9.52
CA GLY A 70 16.61 0.32 -10.94
C GLY A 70 15.20 0.76 -11.29
N ASN A 71 14.79 1.89 -10.78
CA ASN A 71 13.47 2.49 -11.07
C ASN A 71 12.31 1.71 -10.49
N ARG A 72 12.54 0.89 -9.50
CA ARG A 72 11.45 0.25 -8.84
C ARG A 72 10.69 1.22 -7.96
N LEU A 73 9.42 0.97 -7.84
CA LEU A 73 8.56 1.73 -6.94
C LEU A 73 8.85 1.31 -5.52
N CYS A 74 9.10 2.26 -4.65
CA CYS A 74 9.44 2.00 -3.26
C CYS A 74 8.51 2.76 -2.35
N VAL A 75 8.42 2.33 -1.09
CA VAL A 75 7.59 2.99 -0.10
C VAL A 75 8.44 3.29 1.11
N ARG A 76 8.41 4.55 1.54
CA ARG A 76 9.07 4.96 2.77
C ARG A 76 8.05 4.93 3.90
N ILE A 77 8.38 4.25 4.98
CA ILE A 77 7.47 4.15 6.13
C ILE A 77 7.46 5.48 6.87
N LEU A 78 6.28 6.01 7.11
CA LEU A 78 6.12 7.27 7.84
C LEU A 78 5.74 7.03 9.30
N GLY A 79 4.96 5.99 9.59
CA GLY A 79 4.58 5.71 10.95
C GLY A 79 3.47 4.67 11.01
N PRO A 80 3.04 4.35 12.24
CA PRO A 80 1.97 3.36 12.40
C PRO A 80 0.63 3.88 11.90
N ALA A 81 -0.28 2.95 11.60
CA ALA A 81 -1.55 3.27 10.99
C ALA A 81 -2.43 4.14 11.89
N SER A 82 -2.44 3.86 13.18
CA SER A 82 -3.31 4.60 14.08
C SER A 82 -2.52 5.73 14.73
N ALA A 83 -2.38 6.79 13.99
CA ALA A 83 -1.64 7.94 14.47
C ALA A 83 -2.52 8.93 15.21
N SER A 84 -3.74 8.64 15.40
CA SER A 84 -4.67 9.55 16.05
C SER A 84 -4.50 9.60 17.56
#